data_f2036ed7614d202ec8b839033cb2235f
#
_entry.id   f2036ed7614d202ec8b839033cb2235f
#
_cell.length_a   1.000
_cell.length_b   1.000
_cell.length_c   1.000
_cell.angle_alpha   90.00
_cell.angle_beta   90.00
_cell.angle_gamma   90.00
#
_symmetry.space_group_name_H-M   'P 1'
#
loop_
_entity.id
_entity.type
_entity.pdbx_description
1 polymer ?
#
loop_
_entity_poly.entity_id
_entity_poly.type
_entity_poly.pdbx_seq_one_letter_code
_entity_poly.pdbx_strand_id
1 'polypeptide(L)'
;MLQKKNFQNPDETQNPPNVRIDTIRIGDMIVQKQTYQPGWQWSKHIKPTAKTNSCQVHHFGVFVSGRLHVKADDGQEIEYSSGDVADIPPGHDGWVVGNEPAIFYAFMGKTNTK
;
A
#
# COMPACT_ATOMS: atom_id res chain seq x y z
N MET A 1 27.13 -7.91 -4.83
CA MET A 1 26.65 -9.30 -4.80
C MET A 1 25.23 -9.36 -5.35
N LEU A 2 24.97 -10.31 -6.23
CA LEU A 2 23.62 -10.49 -6.76
C LEU A 2 22.73 -11.15 -5.70
N GLN A 3 21.47 -10.72 -5.62
CA GLN A 3 20.49 -11.28 -4.71
C GLN A 3 19.16 -11.43 -5.42
N LYS A 4 18.37 -12.40 -4.98
CA LYS A 4 17.04 -12.64 -5.53
C LYS A 4 16.13 -13.14 -4.43
N LYS A 5 14.92 -12.57 -4.35
CA LYS A 5 13.84 -13.07 -3.50
C LYS A 5 12.55 -13.04 -4.29
N ASN A 6 11.51 -13.68 -3.78
CA ASN A 6 10.24 -13.78 -4.48
C ASN A 6 9.09 -13.62 -3.49
N PHE A 7 8.02 -12.94 -3.92
CA PHE A 7 6.86 -12.73 -3.07
C PHE A 7 6.07 -14.01 -2.77
N GLN A 8 6.40 -15.14 -3.42
CA GLN A 8 5.85 -16.42 -3.00
C GLN A 8 6.38 -16.84 -1.64
N ASN A 9 7.53 -16.29 -1.22
CA ASN A 9 8.13 -16.55 0.09
C ASN A 9 8.58 -15.23 0.70
N PRO A 10 7.64 -14.39 1.14
CA PRO A 10 8.01 -13.09 1.70
C PRO A 10 8.72 -13.26 3.04
N ASP A 11 9.51 -12.26 3.39
CA ASP A 11 10.16 -12.25 4.70
C ASP A 11 9.16 -12.06 5.83
N GLU A 12 8.05 -11.38 5.55
CA GLU A 12 7.04 -11.07 6.55
C GLU A 12 5.69 -10.89 5.86
N THR A 13 4.62 -11.34 6.51
CA THR A 13 3.26 -11.12 6.02
C THR A 13 2.42 -10.59 7.17
N GLN A 14 1.66 -9.53 6.89
CA GLN A 14 0.69 -8.97 7.83
C GLN A 14 -0.69 -9.00 7.17
N ASN A 15 -1.71 -9.24 7.97
CA ASN A 15 -3.09 -9.36 7.49
C ASN A 15 -4.04 -8.46 8.29
N PRO A 16 -3.93 -7.13 8.16
CA PRO A 16 -4.98 -6.27 8.70
C PRO A 16 -6.30 -6.55 7.99
N PRO A 17 -7.44 -6.09 8.52
CA PRO A 17 -8.73 -6.38 7.88
C PRO A 17 -8.75 -5.94 6.43
N ASN A 18 -9.11 -6.88 5.55
CA ASN A 18 -9.30 -6.69 4.10
C ASN A 18 -8.06 -6.24 3.34
N VAL A 19 -6.86 -6.42 3.92
CA VAL A 19 -5.61 -6.13 3.21
C VAL A 19 -4.54 -7.12 3.63
N ARG A 20 -3.69 -7.50 2.68
CA ARG A 20 -2.53 -8.33 2.97
C ARG A 20 -1.28 -7.58 2.56
N ILE A 21 -0.30 -7.56 3.45
CA ILE A 21 0.97 -6.86 3.22
C ILE A 21 2.10 -7.87 3.32
N ASP A 22 2.73 -8.16 2.19
CA ASP A 22 3.91 -9.03 2.11
C ASP A 22 5.14 -8.14 1.99
N THR A 23 6.15 -8.40 2.81
CA THR A 23 7.35 -7.58 2.87
C THR A 23 8.56 -8.42 2.49
N ILE A 24 9.40 -7.87 1.60
CA ILE A 24 10.70 -8.43 1.25
C ILE A 24 11.76 -7.39 1.58
N ARG A 25 12.80 -7.85 2.28
CA ARG A 25 14.00 -7.06 2.53
C ARG A 25 15.12 -7.66 1.71
N ILE A 26 15.69 -6.88 0.82
CA ILE A 26 16.76 -7.35 -0.06
C ILE A 26 17.80 -6.25 -0.18
N GLY A 27 19.08 -6.62 0.07
CA GLY A 27 20.10 -5.61 0.22
C GLY A 27 19.73 -4.68 1.36
N ASP A 28 19.75 -3.38 1.12
CA ASP A 28 19.30 -2.39 2.11
C ASP A 28 17.95 -1.78 1.72
N MET A 29 17.19 -2.47 0.85
CA MET A 29 15.91 -1.97 0.37
C MET A 29 14.75 -2.81 0.89
N ILE A 30 13.59 -2.18 1.00
CA ILE A 30 12.34 -2.85 1.38
C ILE A 30 11.35 -2.68 0.24
N VAL A 31 10.72 -3.78 -0.16
CA VAL A 31 9.62 -3.76 -1.14
C VAL A 31 8.44 -4.47 -0.51
N GLN A 32 7.25 -3.88 -0.61
CA GLN A 32 6.02 -4.51 -0.13
C GLN A 32 5.07 -4.75 -1.28
N LYS A 33 4.39 -5.91 -1.24
CA LYS A 33 3.24 -6.16 -2.08
C LYS A 33 2.00 -6.00 -1.20
N GLN A 34 1.19 -5.02 -1.51
CA GLN A 34 -0.02 -4.71 -0.75
C GLN A 34 -1.23 -5.09 -1.59
N THR A 35 -2.05 -6.00 -1.06
CA THR A 35 -3.23 -6.51 -1.76
C THR A 35 -4.45 -6.06 -0.98
N TYR A 36 -5.21 -5.14 -1.58
CA TYR A 36 -6.40 -4.56 -0.97
C TYR A 36 -7.63 -5.23 -1.55
N GLN A 37 -8.45 -5.83 -0.69
CA GLN A 37 -9.62 -6.56 -1.15
C GLN A 37 -10.78 -5.61 -1.47
N PRO A 38 -11.73 -6.04 -2.33
CA PRO A 38 -12.93 -5.26 -2.56
C PRO A 38 -13.61 -4.93 -1.22
N GLY A 39 -14.07 -3.69 -1.10
CA GLY A 39 -14.68 -3.22 0.14
C GLY A 39 -13.71 -2.61 1.14
N TRP A 40 -12.41 -2.78 0.92
CA TRP A 40 -11.44 -2.15 1.83
C TRP A 40 -11.52 -0.63 1.75
N GLN A 41 -11.48 0.00 2.92
CA GLN A 41 -11.36 1.45 3.06
C GLN A 41 -10.54 1.75 4.30
N TRP A 42 -9.53 2.60 4.17
CA TRP A 42 -8.64 2.88 5.29
C TRP A 42 -9.39 3.39 6.51
N SER A 43 -10.30 4.35 6.33
CA SER A 43 -11.02 4.95 7.46
C SER A 43 -11.96 3.97 8.14
N LYS A 44 -12.35 2.90 7.45
CA LYS A 44 -13.25 1.89 8.02
C LYS A 44 -12.46 0.75 8.68
N HIS A 45 -11.37 0.30 8.06
CA HIS A 45 -10.69 -0.93 8.47
C HIS A 45 -9.40 -0.70 9.24
N ILE A 46 -8.71 0.41 9.01
CA ILE A 46 -7.41 0.65 9.61
C ILE A 46 -7.47 1.76 10.66
N LYS A 47 -8.25 2.80 10.41
CA LYS A 47 -8.35 3.95 11.31
C LYS A 47 -8.64 3.57 12.76
N PRO A 48 -9.50 2.57 13.05
CA PRO A 48 -9.78 2.23 14.46
C PRO A 48 -8.53 1.86 15.24
N THR A 49 -7.52 1.28 14.62
CA THR A 49 -6.27 0.94 15.30
C THR A 49 -5.17 1.96 15.08
N ALA A 50 -5.22 2.71 13.98
CA ALA A 50 -4.20 3.71 13.68
C ALA A 50 -4.27 4.91 14.61
N LYS A 51 -5.47 5.27 15.04
CA LYS A 51 -5.72 6.39 15.97
C LYS A 51 -5.28 7.73 15.43
N THR A 52 -5.36 7.89 14.10
CA THR A 52 -5.16 9.17 13.43
C THR A 52 -6.40 9.46 12.60
N ASN A 53 -6.61 10.71 12.21
CA ASN A 53 -7.77 11.08 11.43
C ASN A 53 -7.68 10.61 9.99
N SER A 54 -6.46 10.47 9.48
CA SER A 54 -6.22 10.00 8.14
C SER A 54 -4.93 9.20 8.13
N CYS A 55 -4.66 8.49 7.03
CA CYS A 55 -3.45 7.68 6.90
C CYS A 55 -2.23 8.59 6.83
N GLN A 56 -1.25 8.32 7.70
CA GLN A 56 -0.04 9.13 7.78
C GLN A 56 1.16 8.45 7.11
N VAL A 57 0.94 7.37 6.39
CA VAL A 57 2.00 6.66 5.69
C VAL A 57 2.21 7.30 4.32
N HIS A 58 3.47 7.49 3.95
CA HIS A 58 3.84 7.91 2.60
C HIS A 58 3.95 6.66 1.74
N HIS A 59 3.16 6.59 0.68
CA HIS A 59 3.20 5.46 -0.26
C HIS A 59 3.85 5.90 -1.56
N PHE A 60 4.85 5.15 -2.00
CA PHE A 60 5.50 5.37 -3.28
C PHE A 60 5.66 4.02 -3.98
N GLY A 61 5.13 3.91 -5.19
CA GLY A 61 5.22 2.65 -5.89
C GLY A 61 4.38 2.61 -7.14
N VAL A 62 3.96 1.39 -7.52
CA VAL A 62 3.24 1.18 -8.77
C VAL A 62 2.05 0.25 -8.53
N PHE A 63 0.90 0.62 -9.10
CA PHE A 63 -0.28 -0.23 -9.13
C PHE A 63 -0.19 -1.18 -10.31
N VAL A 64 -0.48 -2.45 -10.09
CA VAL A 64 -0.39 -3.46 -11.15
C VAL A 64 -1.72 -4.12 -11.44
N SER A 65 -2.73 -3.96 -10.57
CA SER A 65 -4.03 -4.59 -10.74
C SER A 65 -5.06 -3.87 -9.91
N GLY A 66 -6.32 -3.89 -10.39
CA GLY A 66 -7.42 -3.29 -9.66
C GLY A 66 -7.40 -1.77 -9.69
N ARG A 67 -8.26 -1.15 -8.86
CA ARG A 67 -8.37 0.30 -8.79
C ARG A 67 -8.50 0.74 -7.34
N LEU A 68 -7.77 1.79 -6.99
CA LEU A 68 -7.82 2.38 -5.66
C LEU A 68 -8.09 3.88 -5.78
N HIS A 69 -9.09 4.36 -5.06
CA HIS A 69 -9.38 5.79 -4.99
C HIS A 69 -8.77 6.37 -3.72
N VAL A 70 -8.06 7.48 -3.85
CA VAL A 70 -7.41 8.15 -2.72
C VAL A 70 -7.94 9.56 -2.61
N LYS A 71 -8.26 9.96 -1.39
CA LYS A 71 -8.72 11.32 -1.10
C LYS A 71 -7.80 11.93 -0.04
N ALA A 72 -7.12 13.00 -0.42
CA ALA A 72 -6.24 13.71 0.48
C ALA A 72 -7.03 14.60 1.43
N ASP A 73 -6.42 14.96 2.56
CA ASP A 73 -7.06 15.82 3.56
C ASP A 73 -7.43 17.19 3.00
N ASP A 74 -6.71 17.66 1.98
CA ASP A 74 -7.00 18.96 1.35
C ASP A 74 -8.12 18.87 0.29
N GLY A 75 -8.70 17.68 0.10
CA GLY A 75 -9.81 17.48 -0.81
C GLY A 75 -9.45 16.98 -2.19
N GLN A 76 -8.17 16.89 -2.52
CA GLN A 76 -7.74 16.34 -3.80
C GLN A 76 -8.06 14.85 -3.86
N GLU A 77 -8.54 14.37 -5.01
CA GLU A 77 -8.87 12.97 -5.20
C GLU A 77 -8.25 12.46 -6.47
N ILE A 78 -7.74 11.24 -6.42
CA ILE A 78 -7.15 10.56 -7.57
C ILE A 78 -7.57 9.10 -7.51
N GLU A 79 -7.93 8.53 -8.68
CA GLU A 79 -8.14 7.09 -8.80
C GLU A 79 -6.94 6.49 -9.52
N TYR A 80 -6.32 5.49 -8.90
CA TYR A 80 -5.17 4.78 -9.46
C TYR A 80 -5.60 3.44 -10.02
N SER A 81 -4.97 3.04 -11.12
CA SER A 81 -5.23 1.74 -11.75
C SER A 81 -3.92 1.16 -12.28
N SER A 82 -4.03 0.02 -12.95
CA SER A 82 -2.86 -0.74 -13.42
C SER A 82 -1.94 0.14 -14.26
N GLY A 83 -0.66 0.14 -13.91
CA GLY A 83 0.37 0.90 -14.60
C GLY A 83 0.64 2.28 -14.01
N ASP A 84 -0.20 2.74 -13.08
CA ASP A 84 0.01 4.06 -12.49
C ASP A 84 1.11 4.01 -11.46
N VAL A 85 2.03 4.96 -11.55
CA VAL A 85 3.03 5.19 -10.51
C VAL A 85 2.44 6.21 -9.55
N ALA A 86 2.49 5.88 -8.26
CA ALA A 86 1.81 6.69 -7.24
C ALA A 86 2.81 7.25 -6.25
N ASP A 87 2.62 8.51 -5.92
CA ASP A 87 3.27 9.16 -4.80
C ASP A 87 2.15 9.72 -3.93
N ILE A 88 1.89 9.05 -2.80
CA ILE A 88 0.77 9.39 -1.93
C ILE A 88 1.33 9.86 -0.58
N PRO A 89 1.41 11.19 -0.37
CA PRO A 89 1.94 11.72 0.89
C PRO A 89 1.03 11.41 2.07
N PRO A 90 1.53 11.57 3.30
CA PRO A 90 0.68 11.44 4.48
C PRO A 90 -0.53 12.37 4.42
N GLY A 91 -1.62 11.94 5.06
CA GLY A 91 -2.82 12.75 5.13
C GLY A 91 -3.83 12.39 4.07
N HIS A 92 -4.29 11.12 4.06
CA HIS A 92 -5.25 10.67 3.05
C HIS A 92 -6.12 9.54 3.59
N ASP A 93 -7.24 9.32 2.91
CA ASP A 93 -8.05 8.12 3.01
C ASP A 93 -7.98 7.41 1.66
N GLY A 94 -8.31 6.14 1.62
CA GLY A 94 -8.32 5.40 0.37
C GLY A 94 -9.27 4.23 0.45
N TRP A 95 -9.79 3.82 -0.72
CA TRP A 95 -10.71 2.68 -0.79
C TRP A 95 -10.64 2.01 -2.15
N VAL A 96 -10.94 0.72 -2.16
CA VAL A 96 -10.96 -0.08 -3.40
C VAL A 96 -12.22 0.23 -4.17
N VAL A 97 -12.07 0.41 -5.48
CA VAL A 97 -13.18 0.65 -6.40
C VAL A 97 -13.42 -0.63 -7.19
N GLY A 98 -14.69 -1.06 -7.23
CA GLY A 98 -15.04 -2.24 -8.02
C GLY A 98 -14.90 -3.54 -7.27
N ASN A 99 -14.87 -4.64 -8.02
CA ASN A 99 -14.95 -5.99 -7.45
C ASN A 99 -13.65 -6.78 -7.55
N GLU A 100 -12.57 -6.14 -7.94
CA GLU A 100 -11.24 -6.77 -8.01
C GLU A 100 -10.34 -6.23 -6.93
N PRO A 101 -9.44 -7.07 -6.39
CA PRO A 101 -8.42 -6.55 -5.47
C PRO A 101 -7.54 -5.52 -6.16
N ALA A 102 -7.12 -4.50 -5.41
CA ALA A 102 -6.11 -3.56 -5.89
C ALA A 102 -4.76 -4.03 -5.37
N ILE A 103 -3.79 -4.16 -6.27
CA ILE A 103 -2.45 -4.63 -5.92
C ILE A 103 -1.44 -3.52 -6.19
N PHE A 104 -0.68 -3.20 -5.16
CA PHE A 104 0.26 -2.10 -5.17
C PHE A 104 1.62 -2.61 -4.67
N TYR A 105 2.67 -2.31 -5.42
CA TYR A 105 4.05 -2.57 -4.96
C TYR A 105 4.64 -1.27 -4.45
N ALA A 106 4.97 -1.25 -3.16
CA ALA A 106 5.53 -0.08 -2.50
C ALA A 106 7.04 -0.24 -2.37
N PHE A 107 7.76 0.82 -2.71
CA PHE A 107 9.22 0.87 -2.59
C PHE A 107 9.55 1.79 -1.44
N MET A 108 10.19 1.24 -0.40
CA MET A 108 10.32 1.93 0.87
C MET A 108 11.74 2.37 1.19
N GLY A 109 12.65 2.23 0.24
CA GLY A 109 14.01 2.66 0.45
C GLY A 109 14.75 1.80 1.46
N LYS A 110 15.60 2.43 2.24
CA LYS A 110 16.50 1.69 3.12
C LYS A 110 15.78 1.10 4.31
N THR A 111 16.27 -0.05 4.76
CA THR A 111 15.66 -0.77 5.87
C THR A 111 15.82 -0.06 7.20
N ASN A 112 16.81 0.80 7.33
CA ASN A 112 17.12 1.47 8.59
C ASN A 112 16.68 2.91 8.62
N THR A 113 15.82 3.31 7.72
CA THR A 113 15.28 4.66 7.79
C THR A 113 14.42 4.81 9.02
N LYS A 114 14.38 5.96 9.49
CA LYS A 114 13.57 6.22 10.64
C LYS A 114 12.91 7.55 10.54
#